data_e8b006c3039a1b76c6c546795fc68f06
#
_entry.id   e8b006c3039a1b76c6c546795fc68f06
#
_cell.length_a   1.000
_cell.length_b   1.000
_cell.length_c   1.000
_cell.angle_alpha   90.00
_cell.angle_beta   90.00
_cell.angle_gamma   90.00
#
_symmetry.space_group_name_H-M   'P 1'
#
loop_
_entity.id
_entity.type
_entity.pdbx_description
1 polymer ?
#
loop_
_entity_poly.entity_id
_entity_poly.type
_entity_poly.pdbx_seq_one_letter_code
_entity_poly.pdbx_strand_id
1 'polypeptide(L)'
;MEKIIAYERPDALLPNLGGQSGLNLSSELSKKGILKKYGVTIIGVAVDAIERGEDRIEFKKTMEKLGIEMPKSAPAYSVADAEKIAQELGYPVVIRPAYTMGGTGGGLVYNVEELKTVASRGLSASLIGQILVEESVLGWEELELEVVRDKKNQMITVCFIENVDAMGVHTGDSYCTAPMLTIDHELQMRMQDYSYKIVEAIQVIGGTNIQFAHDPNSGRVVVIEINPRTSRSSALASKATGFPIA
;
A
#
# COMPACT_ATOMS: atom_id res chain seq x y z
N MET A 1 4.34 15.16 -20.37
CA MET A 1 3.37 15.92 -19.56
C MET A 1 3.59 17.43 -19.58
N GLU A 2 4.82 17.98 -19.41
CA GLU A 2 5.03 19.44 -19.40
C GLU A 2 4.47 20.15 -20.65
N LYS A 3 4.70 19.61 -21.85
CA LYS A 3 4.16 20.17 -23.10
C LYS A 3 2.61 20.25 -23.09
N ILE A 4 1.96 19.24 -22.50
CA ILE A 4 0.49 19.22 -22.39
C ILE A 4 0.03 20.30 -21.42
N ILE A 5 0.66 20.39 -20.23
CA ILE A 5 0.35 21.43 -19.25
C ILE A 5 0.56 22.83 -19.81
N ALA A 6 1.63 23.02 -20.59
CA ALA A 6 1.92 24.31 -21.23
C ALA A 6 0.86 24.69 -22.27
N TYR A 7 0.32 23.72 -22.97
CA TYR A 7 -0.71 23.91 -24.01
C TYR A 7 -2.11 24.08 -23.40
N GLU A 8 -2.55 23.14 -22.54
CA GLU A 8 -3.91 23.08 -21.98
C GLU A 8 -4.14 24.09 -20.83
N ARG A 9 -3.07 24.52 -20.17
CA ARG A 9 -3.12 25.47 -19.04
C ARG A 9 -4.16 25.13 -17.97
N PRO A 10 -4.15 23.89 -17.43
CA PRO A 10 -5.08 23.50 -16.38
C PRO A 10 -4.82 24.28 -15.09
N ASP A 11 -5.86 24.59 -14.34
CA ASP A 11 -5.75 25.21 -13.00
C ASP A 11 -5.37 24.18 -11.93
N ALA A 12 -5.77 22.92 -12.14
CA ALA A 12 -5.58 21.87 -11.16
C ALA A 12 -5.21 20.51 -11.79
N LEU A 13 -4.53 19.68 -10.99
CA LEU A 13 -4.19 18.29 -11.29
C LEU A 13 -4.77 17.38 -10.21
N LEU A 14 -5.53 16.37 -10.60
CA LEU A 14 -6.10 15.35 -9.72
C LEU A 14 -5.39 14.00 -9.94
N PRO A 15 -4.38 13.65 -9.13
CA PRO A 15 -3.61 12.41 -9.33
C PRO A 15 -4.36 11.14 -8.95
N ASN A 16 -5.28 11.21 -7.99
CA ASN A 16 -5.99 10.05 -7.42
C ASN A 16 -6.69 9.17 -8.46
N LEU A 17 -7.17 9.74 -9.56
CA LEU A 17 -7.92 9.02 -10.60
C LEU A 17 -7.03 8.40 -11.69
N GLY A 18 -5.73 8.69 -11.68
CA GLY A 18 -4.77 8.23 -12.68
C GLY A 18 -4.06 6.90 -12.32
N GLY A 19 -4.50 6.22 -11.26
CA GLY A 19 -3.82 5.04 -10.74
C GLY A 19 -2.40 5.35 -10.29
N GLN A 20 -1.53 4.34 -10.20
CA GLN A 20 -0.13 4.51 -9.81
C GLN A 20 0.64 5.46 -10.73
N SER A 21 0.37 5.39 -12.03
CA SER A 21 1.00 6.28 -13.02
C SER A 21 0.65 7.75 -12.78
N GLY A 22 -0.58 8.05 -12.35
CA GLY A 22 -1.01 9.39 -12.00
C GLY A 22 -0.26 9.94 -10.77
N LEU A 23 -0.10 9.11 -9.73
CA LEU A 23 0.66 9.46 -8.53
C LEU A 23 2.13 9.72 -8.86
N ASN A 24 2.77 8.81 -9.56
CA ASN A 24 4.20 8.93 -9.94
C ASN A 24 4.45 10.18 -10.79
N LEU A 25 3.60 10.42 -11.79
CA LEU A 25 3.72 11.60 -12.64
C LEU A 25 3.53 12.90 -11.87
N SER A 26 2.57 12.96 -10.94
CA SER A 26 2.34 14.17 -10.13
C SER A 26 3.51 14.46 -9.21
N SER A 27 4.11 13.44 -8.58
CA SER A 27 5.31 13.56 -7.76
C SER A 27 6.49 14.05 -8.59
N GLU A 28 6.71 13.50 -9.77
CA GLU A 28 7.81 13.91 -10.66
C GLU A 28 7.63 15.34 -11.17
N LEU A 29 6.42 15.73 -11.59
CA LEU A 29 6.11 17.08 -12.05
C LEU A 29 6.30 18.12 -10.93
N SER A 30 5.94 17.76 -9.70
CA SER A 30 6.15 18.60 -8.52
C SER A 30 7.63 18.77 -8.22
N LYS A 31 8.41 17.67 -8.15
CA LYS A 31 9.86 17.69 -7.90
C LYS A 31 10.64 18.49 -8.95
N LYS A 32 10.21 18.43 -10.21
CA LYS A 32 10.80 19.23 -11.30
C LYS A 32 10.33 20.69 -11.32
N GLY A 33 9.46 21.12 -10.40
CA GLY A 33 8.94 22.47 -10.33
C GLY A 33 7.98 22.84 -11.46
N ILE A 34 7.54 21.89 -12.28
CA ILE A 34 6.68 22.14 -13.46
C ILE A 34 5.31 22.65 -13.03
N LEU A 35 4.71 22.06 -11.98
CA LEU A 35 3.42 22.50 -11.49
C LEU A 35 3.46 23.96 -11.03
N LYS A 36 4.50 24.32 -10.27
CA LYS A 36 4.74 25.71 -9.82
C LYS A 36 4.95 26.65 -10.99
N LYS A 37 5.71 26.23 -12.01
CA LYS A 37 6.01 27.02 -13.22
C LYS A 37 4.74 27.43 -13.96
N TYR A 38 3.74 26.56 -14.00
CA TYR A 38 2.48 26.81 -14.75
C TYR A 38 1.29 27.17 -13.84
N GLY A 39 1.50 27.31 -12.53
CA GLY A 39 0.45 27.67 -11.57
C GLY A 39 -0.58 26.57 -11.32
N VAL A 40 -0.23 25.30 -11.54
CA VAL A 40 -1.12 24.15 -11.39
C VAL A 40 -1.19 23.73 -9.94
N THR A 41 -2.39 23.69 -9.36
CA THR A 41 -2.63 23.21 -7.99
C THR A 41 -2.96 21.74 -7.97
N ILE A 42 -2.30 20.96 -7.08
CA ILE A 42 -2.70 19.57 -6.85
C ILE A 42 -3.96 19.57 -5.98
N ILE A 43 -5.00 18.88 -6.43
CA ILE A 43 -6.23 18.61 -5.68
C ILE A 43 -6.33 17.11 -5.37
N GLY A 44 -7.03 16.76 -4.29
CA GLY A 44 -7.01 15.38 -3.77
C GLY A 44 -5.76 15.11 -2.94
N VAL A 45 -5.05 14.03 -3.21
CA VAL A 45 -3.87 13.63 -2.45
C VAL A 45 -2.65 14.52 -2.77
N ALA A 46 -2.04 15.08 -1.75
CA ALA A 46 -0.81 15.87 -1.87
C ALA A 46 0.42 14.95 -2.11
N VAL A 47 1.48 15.50 -2.73
CA VAL A 47 2.69 14.73 -3.07
C VAL A 47 3.38 14.14 -1.83
N ASP A 48 3.44 14.91 -0.76
CA ASP A 48 4.02 14.45 0.51
C ASP A 48 3.20 13.32 1.17
N ALA A 49 1.88 13.31 0.99
CA ALA A 49 1.02 12.22 1.42
C ALA A 49 1.25 10.96 0.55
N ILE A 50 1.47 11.12 -0.76
CA ILE A 50 1.84 10.01 -1.64
C ILE A 50 3.16 9.39 -1.15
N GLU A 51 4.18 10.20 -0.90
CA GLU A 51 5.49 9.73 -0.45
C GLU A 51 5.39 9.01 0.90
N ARG A 52 4.65 9.55 1.88
CA ARG A 52 4.43 8.88 3.17
C ARG A 52 3.67 7.56 3.07
N GLY A 53 2.75 7.45 2.13
CA GLY A 53 1.99 6.22 1.91
C GLY A 53 2.76 5.14 1.16
N GLU A 54 3.63 5.54 0.22
CA GLU A 54 4.34 4.62 -0.67
C GLU A 54 5.74 4.24 -0.19
N ASP A 55 6.40 5.11 0.59
CA ASP A 55 7.67 4.76 1.22
C ASP A 55 7.40 3.80 2.38
N ARG A 56 7.79 2.53 2.18
CA ARG A 56 7.50 1.47 3.15
C ARG A 56 8.14 1.70 4.52
N ILE A 57 9.29 2.37 4.58
CA ILE A 57 9.98 2.68 5.83
C ILE A 57 9.24 3.79 6.58
N GLU A 58 8.88 4.86 5.89
CA GLU A 58 8.11 5.96 6.49
C GLU A 58 6.70 5.52 6.88
N PHE A 59 6.07 4.68 6.06
CA PHE A 59 4.78 4.06 6.38
C PHE A 59 4.89 3.22 7.65
N LYS A 60 5.90 2.34 7.75
CA LYS A 60 6.15 1.52 8.95
C LYS A 60 6.32 2.37 10.21
N LYS A 61 7.16 3.41 10.16
CA LYS A 61 7.33 4.34 11.28
C LYS A 61 6.02 5.03 11.69
N THR A 62 5.16 5.32 10.71
CA THR A 62 3.84 5.90 10.98
C THR A 62 2.93 4.89 11.68
N MET A 63 2.92 3.64 11.22
CA MET A 63 2.14 2.56 11.84
C MET A 63 2.60 2.29 13.29
N GLU A 64 3.91 2.25 13.52
CA GLU A 64 4.49 2.11 14.86
C GLU A 64 4.02 3.21 15.81
N LYS A 65 3.98 4.47 15.36
CA LYS A 65 3.46 5.61 16.15
C LYS A 65 1.97 5.49 16.47
N LEU A 66 1.20 4.89 15.57
CA LEU A 66 -0.25 4.66 15.74
C LEU A 66 -0.56 3.41 16.57
N GLY A 67 0.44 2.58 16.88
CA GLY A 67 0.26 1.28 17.53
C GLY A 67 -0.47 0.27 16.64
N ILE A 68 -0.35 0.40 15.31
CA ILE A 68 -0.94 -0.50 14.33
C ILE A 68 0.15 -1.43 13.82
N GLU A 69 -0.11 -2.73 13.86
CA GLU A 69 0.86 -3.72 13.43
C GLU A 69 1.01 -3.77 11.90
N MET A 70 2.24 -3.94 11.48
CA MET A 70 2.63 -4.39 10.12
C MET A 70 3.31 -5.75 10.20
N PRO A 71 3.47 -6.48 9.09
CA PRO A 71 4.33 -7.64 9.05
C PRO A 71 5.71 -7.31 9.62
N LYS A 72 6.22 -8.17 10.51
CA LYS A 72 7.56 -7.99 11.10
C LYS A 72 8.58 -7.95 9.99
N SER A 73 9.48 -7.00 10.03
CA SER A 73 10.47 -6.83 8.97
C SER A 73 11.69 -6.07 9.46
N ALA A 74 12.83 -6.35 8.83
CA ALA A 74 14.06 -5.60 9.06
C ALA A 74 14.83 -5.40 7.74
N PRO A 75 15.56 -4.28 7.59
CA PRO A 75 16.41 -4.04 6.43
C PRO A 75 17.67 -4.90 6.51
N ALA A 76 18.11 -5.42 5.36
CA ALA A 76 19.36 -6.13 5.19
C ALA A 76 20.18 -5.51 4.05
N TYR A 77 21.48 -5.41 4.26
CA TYR A 77 22.43 -4.84 3.30
C TYR A 77 23.41 -5.89 2.77
N SER A 78 23.31 -7.11 3.29
CA SER A 78 24.06 -8.28 2.87
C SER A 78 23.21 -9.54 2.95
N VAL A 79 23.66 -10.60 2.27
CA VAL A 79 23.02 -11.93 2.37
C VAL A 79 23.11 -12.44 3.80
N ALA A 80 24.23 -12.22 4.49
CA ALA A 80 24.41 -12.64 5.89
C ALA A 80 23.44 -11.95 6.85
N ASP A 81 23.17 -10.63 6.65
CA ASP A 81 22.14 -9.93 7.43
C ASP A 81 20.77 -10.53 7.17
N ALA A 82 20.45 -10.81 5.90
CA ALA A 82 19.18 -11.42 5.53
C ALA A 82 18.98 -12.80 6.16
N GLU A 83 20.03 -13.65 6.21
CA GLU A 83 20.00 -14.96 6.85
C GLU A 83 19.69 -14.82 8.36
N LYS A 84 20.35 -13.89 9.05
CA LYS A 84 20.12 -13.65 10.47
C LYS A 84 18.69 -13.22 10.74
N ILE A 85 18.19 -12.24 9.97
CA ILE A 85 16.81 -11.74 10.11
C ILE A 85 15.80 -12.87 9.84
N ALA A 86 16.01 -13.65 8.79
CA ALA A 86 15.13 -14.77 8.46
C ALA A 86 15.10 -15.87 9.53
N GLN A 87 16.24 -16.12 10.21
CA GLN A 87 16.30 -17.03 11.36
C GLN A 87 15.47 -16.52 12.54
N GLU A 88 15.48 -15.21 12.79
CA GLU A 88 14.70 -14.59 13.85
C GLU A 88 13.18 -14.57 13.54
N LEU A 89 12.81 -14.31 12.27
CA LEU A 89 11.42 -14.26 11.83
C LEU A 89 10.79 -15.65 11.68
N GLY A 90 11.58 -16.64 11.29
CA GLY A 90 11.10 -17.95 10.84
C GLY A 90 10.68 -17.95 9.36
N TYR A 91 10.84 -19.11 8.70
CA TYR A 91 10.39 -19.27 7.31
C TYR A 91 8.91 -19.64 7.23
N PRO A 92 8.20 -19.27 6.13
CA PRO A 92 8.70 -18.53 4.98
C PRO A 92 8.85 -17.02 5.28
N VAL A 93 9.76 -16.37 4.53
CA VAL A 93 9.93 -14.89 4.55
C VAL A 93 9.81 -14.32 3.14
N VAL A 94 9.49 -13.03 3.07
CA VAL A 94 9.40 -12.27 1.81
C VAL A 94 10.59 -11.34 1.70
N ILE A 95 11.27 -11.37 0.56
CA ILE A 95 12.36 -10.44 0.22
C ILE A 95 11.80 -9.34 -0.68
N ARG A 96 11.97 -8.09 -0.26
CA ARG A 96 11.55 -6.92 -1.02
C ARG A 96 12.74 -5.98 -1.26
N PRO A 97 13.25 -5.89 -2.48
CA PRO A 97 14.30 -4.92 -2.80
C PRO A 97 13.79 -3.49 -2.67
N ALA A 98 14.63 -2.60 -2.14
CA ALA A 98 14.29 -1.18 -2.03
C ALA A 98 14.36 -0.50 -3.41
N TYR A 99 13.41 0.40 -3.66
CA TYR A 99 13.32 1.22 -4.88
C TYR A 99 13.28 0.43 -6.20
N THR A 100 12.61 -0.74 -6.20
CA THR A 100 12.35 -1.50 -7.41
C THR A 100 10.88 -1.41 -7.81
N MET A 101 10.60 -1.44 -9.12
CA MET A 101 9.24 -1.43 -9.64
C MET A 101 8.71 -2.86 -9.80
N GLY A 102 7.44 -3.09 -9.45
CA GLY A 102 6.76 -4.34 -9.70
C GLY A 102 7.34 -5.56 -8.97
N GLY A 103 8.01 -5.37 -7.82
CA GLY A 103 8.59 -6.47 -7.05
C GLY A 103 9.82 -7.14 -7.69
N THR A 104 10.42 -6.50 -8.70
CA THR A 104 11.61 -7.02 -9.41
C THR A 104 12.73 -7.38 -8.43
N GLY A 105 13.26 -8.59 -8.52
CA GLY A 105 14.35 -9.08 -7.69
C GLY A 105 13.92 -9.63 -6.32
N GLY A 106 12.67 -9.39 -5.91
CA GLY A 106 12.10 -9.94 -4.68
C GLY A 106 11.50 -11.33 -4.85
N GLY A 107 10.91 -11.85 -3.78
CA GLY A 107 10.18 -13.12 -3.79
C GLY A 107 9.96 -13.70 -2.41
N LEU A 108 9.09 -14.69 -2.37
CA LEU A 108 8.84 -15.54 -1.20
C LEU A 108 9.93 -16.63 -1.15
N VAL A 109 10.44 -16.90 0.04
CA VAL A 109 11.50 -17.90 0.29
C VAL A 109 11.14 -18.79 1.47
N TYR A 110 11.37 -20.10 1.29
CA TYR A 110 10.96 -21.12 2.25
C TYR A 110 12.13 -21.72 3.04
N ASN A 111 13.37 -21.45 2.62
CA ASN A 111 14.57 -21.99 3.24
C ASN A 111 15.79 -21.11 2.98
N VAL A 112 16.90 -21.42 3.66
CA VAL A 112 18.13 -20.65 3.58
C VAL A 112 18.78 -20.66 2.18
N GLU A 113 18.64 -21.74 1.41
CA GLU A 113 19.25 -21.84 0.08
C GLU A 113 18.53 -20.95 -0.93
N GLU A 114 17.20 -20.93 -0.87
CA GLU A 114 16.40 -19.97 -1.65
C GLU A 114 16.70 -18.54 -1.22
N LEU A 115 16.83 -18.29 0.10
CA LEU A 115 17.14 -16.98 0.64
C LEU A 115 18.41 -16.41 0.04
N LYS A 116 19.50 -17.16 0.01
CA LYS A 116 20.79 -16.72 -0.55
C LYS A 116 20.65 -16.26 -1.98
N THR A 117 19.92 -17.03 -2.79
CA THR A 117 19.68 -16.72 -4.20
C THR A 117 18.83 -15.45 -4.36
N VAL A 118 17.68 -15.38 -3.66
CA VAL A 118 16.74 -14.27 -3.81
C VAL A 118 17.30 -12.99 -3.18
N ALA A 119 17.94 -13.07 -2.01
CA ALA A 119 18.57 -11.92 -1.36
C ALA A 119 19.72 -11.34 -2.20
N SER A 120 20.58 -12.16 -2.77
CA SER A 120 21.65 -11.72 -3.68
C SER A 120 21.09 -11.00 -4.90
N ARG A 121 20.06 -11.57 -5.54
CA ARG A 121 19.36 -10.96 -6.66
C ARG A 121 18.69 -9.62 -6.26
N GLY A 122 18.04 -9.60 -5.10
CA GLY A 122 17.37 -8.41 -4.58
C GLY A 122 18.33 -7.27 -4.24
N LEU A 123 19.46 -7.57 -3.61
CA LEU A 123 20.52 -6.59 -3.32
C LEU A 123 21.10 -5.99 -4.61
N SER A 124 21.29 -6.84 -5.63
CA SER A 124 21.78 -6.40 -6.95
C SER A 124 20.76 -5.56 -7.71
N ALA A 125 19.47 -5.83 -7.55
CA ALA A 125 18.39 -5.09 -8.19
C ALA A 125 18.11 -3.74 -7.50
N SER A 126 18.41 -3.62 -6.22
CA SER A 126 18.19 -2.40 -5.44
C SER A 126 19.20 -1.32 -5.81
N LEU A 127 18.71 -0.11 -6.10
CA LEU A 127 19.56 1.06 -6.42
C LEU A 127 20.47 1.47 -5.27
N ILE A 128 20.14 1.10 -4.03
CA ILE A 128 20.90 1.45 -2.82
C ILE A 128 21.50 0.22 -2.13
N GLY A 129 21.42 -0.97 -2.76
CA GLY A 129 21.96 -2.21 -2.18
C GLY A 129 21.23 -2.63 -0.90
N GLN A 130 19.94 -2.36 -0.77
CA GLN A 130 19.13 -2.67 0.40
C GLN A 130 17.95 -3.57 0.02
N ILE A 131 17.69 -4.57 0.84
CA ILE A 131 16.45 -5.36 0.80
C ILE A 131 15.76 -5.30 2.15
N LEU A 132 14.45 -5.48 2.16
CA LEU A 132 13.65 -5.74 3.36
C LEU A 132 13.40 -7.24 3.44
N VAL A 133 13.68 -7.83 4.59
CA VAL A 133 13.28 -9.22 4.92
C VAL A 133 12.05 -9.11 5.82
N GLU A 134 10.95 -9.71 5.38
CA GLU A 134 9.62 -9.53 5.99
C GLU A 134 9.00 -10.89 6.30
N GLU A 135 8.32 -11.04 7.45
CA GLU A 135 7.53 -12.23 7.74
C GLU A 135 6.48 -12.45 6.65
N SER A 136 6.22 -13.70 6.32
CA SER A 136 5.19 -14.04 5.35
C SER A 136 3.82 -14.10 6.02
N VAL A 137 2.86 -13.46 5.39
CA VAL A 137 1.43 -13.58 5.71
C VAL A 137 0.69 -14.45 4.69
N LEU A 138 1.43 -15.31 3.99
CA LEU A 138 0.86 -16.23 3.03
C LEU A 138 -0.19 -17.13 3.70
N GLY A 139 -1.35 -17.25 3.07
CA GLY A 139 -2.45 -18.05 3.58
C GLY A 139 -3.34 -17.36 4.61
N TRP A 140 -3.01 -16.13 5.04
CA TRP A 140 -3.91 -15.30 5.85
C TRP A 140 -5.07 -14.78 5.01
N GLU A 141 -6.14 -14.37 5.66
CA GLU A 141 -7.27 -13.70 4.99
C GLU A 141 -6.83 -12.34 4.48
N GLU A 142 -7.15 -12.02 3.23
CA GLU A 142 -6.92 -10.70 2.63
C GLU A 142 -8.17 -9.87 2.70
N LEU A 143 -8.09 -8.74 3.38
CA LEU A 143 -9.21 -7.85 3.67
C LEU A 143 -8.88 -6.42 3.24
N GLU A 144 -9.87 -5.72 2.67
CA GLU A 144 -9.66 -4.36 2.17
C GLU A 144 -10.78 -3.42 2.60
N LEU A 145 -10.44 -2.17 2.86
CA LEU A 145 -11.41 -1.10 3.07
C LEU A 145 -11.24 0.00 2.04
N GLU A 146 -12.34 0.41 1.44
CA GLU A 146 -12.42 1.61 0.62
C GLU A 146 -12.91 2.76 1.49
N VAL A 147 -12.05 3.77 1.70
CA VAL A 147 -12.32 4.91 2.55
C VAL A 147 -12.24 6.20 1.75
N VAL A 148 -13.13 7.14 2.02
CA VAL A 148 -13.08 8.49 1.47
C VAL A 148 -12.95 9.50 2.60
N ARG A 149 -11.99 10.42 2.48
CA ARG A 149 -11.76 11.52 3.42
C ARG A 149 -11.84 12.86 2.70
N ASP A 150 -12.53 13.83 3.31
CA ASP A 150 -12.58 15.19 2.82
C ASP A 150 -11.55 16.12 3.50
N LYS A 151 -11.48 17.38 3.04
CA LYS A 151 -10.59 18.39 3.63
C LYS A 151 -10.96 18.82 5.06
N LYS A 152 -12.18 18.49 5.51
CA LYS A 152 -12.66 18.79 6.87
C LYS A 152 -12.44 17.62 7.83
N ASN A 153 -11.66 16.62 7.42
CA ASN A 153 -11.42 15.39 8.17
C ASN A 153 -12.68 14.54 8.40
N GLN A 154 -13.70 14.68 7.55
CA GLN A 154 -14.83 13.78 7.56
C GLN A 154 -14.46 12.55 6.76
N MET A 155 -14.72 11.36 7.33
CA MET A 155 -14.38 10.08 6.74
C MET A 155 -15.59 9.17 6.68
N ILE A 156 -15.65 8.38 5.62
CA ILE A 156 -16.62 7.30 5.48
C ILE A 156 -15.91 6.05 4.96
N THR A 157 -16.27 4.89 5.48
CA THR A 157 -15.95 3.61 4.87
C THR A 157 -17.06 3.29 3.87
N VAL A 158 -16.72 3.32 2.60
CA VAL A 158 -17.68 3.06 1.52
C VAL A 158 -17.98 1.57 1.42
N CYS A 159 -16.93 0.76 1.59
CA CYS A 159 -17.05 -0.68 1.42
C CYS A 159 -16.02 -1.43 2.26
N PHE A 160 -16.45 -2.54 2.82
CA PHE A 160 -15.63 -3.59 3.40
C PHE A 160 -15.57 -4.74 2.38
N ILE A 161 -14.36 -5.11 1.97
CA ILE A 161 -14.12 -6.10 0.91
C ILE A 161 -13.37 -7.28 1.51
N GLU A 162 -13.88 -8.47 1.29
CA GLU A 162 -13.28 -9.73 1.67
C GLU A 162 -12.83 -10.46 0.40
N ASN A 163 -11.55 -10.79 0.31
CA ASN A 163 -11.02 -11.63 -0.74
C ASN A 163 -11.26 -13.10 -0.37
N VAL A 164 -11.82 -13.89 -1.30
CA VAL A 164 -12.08 -15.31 -1.09
C VAL A 164 -10.79 -16.11 -1.13
N ASP A 165 -9.86 -15.67 -1.98
CA ASP A 165 -8.53 -16.24 -2.05
C ASP A 165 -7.64 -15.65 -0.94
N ALA A 166 -6.85 -16.50 -0.32
CA ALA A 166 -5.93 -16.08 0.75
C ALA A 166 -4.80 -15.19 0.23
N MET A 167 -4.13 -14.48 1.16
CA MET A 167 -2.92 -13.71 0.88
C MET A 167 -1.89 -14.53 0.09
N GLY A 168 -1.39 -13.93 -0.99
CA GLY A 168 -0.46 -14.56 -1.94
C GLY A 168 -1.04 -14.70 -3.35
N VAL A 169 -2.35 -14.67 -3.51
CA VAL A 169 -3.01 -14.48 -4.79
C VAL A 169 -3.13 -12.99 -5.06
N HIS A 170 -2.81 -12.55 -6.28
CA HIS A 170 -2.89 -11.12 -6.59
C HIS A 170 -4.35 -10.66 -6.58
N THR A 171 -4.65 -9.56 -5.88
CA THR A 171 -6.01 -8.99 -5.73
C THR A 171 -6.79 -8.86 -7.06
N GLY A 172 -6.07 -8.63 -8.18
CA GLY A 172 -6.69 -8.56 -9.50
C GLY A 172 -7.13 -9.89 -10.09
N ASP A 173 -6.69 -11.01 -9.51
CA ASP A 173 -6.95 -12.38 -9.95
C ASP A 173 -7.79 -13.15 -8.91
N SER A 174 -8.10 -12.51 -7.77
CA SER A 174 -8.90 -13.07 -6.69
C SER A 174 -10.39 -12.75 -6.87
N TYR A 175 -11.24 -13.67 -6.38
CA TYR A 175 -12.64 -13.35 -6.14
C TYR A 175 -12.78 -12.56 -4.84
N CYS A 176 -13.61 -11.52 -4.85
CA CYS A 176 -13.90 -10.76 -3.66
C CYS A 176 -15.41 -10.57 -3.46
N THR A 177 -15.82 -10.40 -2.21
CA THR A 177 -17.18 -10.06 -1.82
C THR A 177 -17.23 -8.67 -1.20
N ALA A 178 -18.29 -7.96 -1.51
CA ALA A 178 -18.61 -6.65 -0.96
C ALA A 178 -20.13 -6.57 -0.70
N PRO A 179 -20.58 -6.47 0.57
CA PRO A 179 -19.76 -6.35 1.81
C PRO A 179 -19.05 -7.66 2.19
N MET A 180 -18.18 -7.60 3.23
CA MET A 180 -17.61 -8.79 3.88
C MET A 180 -18.72 -9.68 4.42
N LEU A 181 -18.61 -11.00 4.20
CA LEU A 181 -19.65 -11.96 4.55
C LEU A 181 -19.27 -12.85 5.73
N THR A 182 -18.01 -13.24 5.86
CA THR A 182 -17.55 -14.18 6.90
C THR A 182 -16.83 -13.49 8.06
N ILE A 183 -16.40 -12.25 7.86
CA ILE A 183 -15.69 -11.46 8.86
C ILE A 183 -16.67 -10.86 9.87
N ASP A 184 -16.41 -11.07 11.16
CA ASP A 184 -17.25 -10.56 12.21
C ASP A 184 -17.25 -9.02 12.32
N HIS A 185 -18.28 -8.48 12.93
CA HIS A 185 -18.46 -7.04 13.04
C HIS A 185 -17.37 -6.35 13.88
N GLU A 186 -16.86 -7.02 14.91
CA GLU A 186 -15.82 -6.46 15.78
C GLU A 186 -14.51 -6.25 15.00
N LEU A 187 -14.13 -7.24 14.21
CA LEU A 187 -12.95 -7.13 13.34
C LEU A 187 -13.14 -6.06 12.27
N GLN A 188 -14.33 -5.98 11.64
CA GLN A 188 -14.63 -4.92 10.68
C GLN A 188 -14.49 -3.53 11.31
N MET A 189 -15.03 -3.31 12.51
CA MET A 189 -14.92 -2.01 13.20
C MET A 189 -13.49 -1.70 13.63
N ARG A 190 -12.70 -2.69 14.04
CA ARG A 190 -11.28 -2.52 14.35
C ARG A 190 -10.49 -2.08 13.12
N MET A 191 -10.70 -2.71 11.98
CA MET A 191 -10.06 -2.30 10.72
C MET A 191 -10.51 -0.91 10.27
N GLN A 192 -11.77 -0.54 10.49
CA GLN A 192 -12.25 0.82 10.21
C GLN A 192 -11.54 1.87 11.07
N ASP A 193 -11.40 1.63 12.36
CA ASP A 193 -10.68 2.52 13.27
C ASP A 193 -9.21 2.67 12.84
N TYR A 194 -8.54 1.56 12.51
CA TYR A 194 -7.20 1.59 11.97
C TYR A 194 -7.12 2.39 10.67
N SER A 195 -8.04 2.15 9.74
CA SER A 195 -8.09 2.85 8.45
C SER A 195 -8.22 4.35 8.63
N TYR A 196 -9.09 4.81 9.53
CA TYR A 196 -9.28 6.24 9.78
C TYR A 196 -8.03 6.89 10.38
N LYS A 197 -7.38 6.23 11.34
CA LYS A 197 -6.11 6.68 11.92
C LYS A 197 -5.00 6.76 10.86
N ILE A 198 -4.90 5.75 10.00
CA ILE A 198 -3.91 5.70 8.91
C ILE A 198 -4.16 6.84 7.91
N VAL A 199 -5.38 6.97 7.41
CA VAL A 199 -5.76 7.98 6.42
C VAL A 199 -5.53 9.40 6.95
N GLU A 200 -5.81 9.63 8.23
CA GLU A 200 -5.54 10.90 8.90
C GLU A 200 -4.03 11.15 9.05
N ALA A 201 -3.25 10.18 9.53
CA ALA A 201 -1.82 10.32 9.74
C ALA A 201 -1.05 10.55 8.43
N ILE A 202 -1.45 9.85 7.37
CA ILE A 202 -0.87 10.01 6.03
C ILE A 202 -1.35 11.31 5.35
N GLN A 203 -2.48 11.88 5.79
CA GLN A 203 -3.11 13.08 5.22
C GLN A 203 -3.65 12.86 3.80
N VAL A 204 -4.20 11.66 3.53
CA VAL A 204 -4.86 11.41 2.25
C VAL A 204 -6.16 12.21 2.19
N ILE A 205 -6.44 12.80 1.04
CA ILE A 205 -7.73 13.44 0.71
C ILE A 205 -8.29 12.76 -0.54
N GLY A 206 -9.56 12.38 -0.50
CA GLY A 206 -10.23 11.62 -1.55
C GLY A 206 -10.31 10.13 -1.23
N GLY A 207 -10.55 9.34 -2.27
CA GLY A 207 -10.66 7.89 -2.16
C GLY A 207 -9.30 7.22 -1.94
N THR A 208 -9.28 6.22 -1.08
CA THR A 208 -8.10 5.41 -0.77
C THR A 208 -8.52 3.99 -0.42
N ASN A 209 -7.64 3.06 -0.75
CA ASN A 209 -7.76 1.65 -0.42
C ASN A 209 -6.73 1.29 0.65
N ILE A 210 -7.14 0.57 1.70
CA ILE A 210 -6.25 0.05 2.73
C ILE A 210 -6.36 -1.47 2.73
N GLN A 211 -5.23 -2.15 2.67
CA GLN A 211 -5.15 -3.61 2.67
C GLN A 211 -4.65 -4.13 4.01
N PHE A 212 -5.35 -5.16 4.51
CA PHE A 212 -5.05 -5.86 5.75
C PHE A 212 -4.85 -7.34 5.49
N ALA A 213 -4.06 -7.98 6.35
CA ALA A 213 -4.05 -9.43 6.48
C ALA A 213 -4.49 -9.80 7.89
N HIS A 214 -5.37 -10.80 7.99
CA HIS A 214 -5.86 -11.35 9.24
C HIS A 214 -5.51 -12.83 9.34
N ASP A 215 -4.90 -13.22 10.44
CA ASP A 215 -4.68 -14.63 10.77
C ASP A 215 -5.86 -15.15 11.58
N PRO A 216 -6.73 -16.00 11.01
CA PRO A 216 -7.91 -16.50 11.72
C PRO A 216 -7.55 -17.42 12.91
N ASN A 217 -6.31 -17.95 12.96
CA ASN A 217 -5.89 -18.83 14.05
C ASN A 217 -5.45 -18.06 15.29
N SER A 218 -4.72 -16.96 15.11
CA SER A 218 -4.23 -16.13 16.22
C SER A 218 -5.07 -14.88 16.49
N GLY A 219 -5.95 -14.49 15.55
CA GLY A 219 -6.70 -13.24 15.58
C GLY A 219 -5.84 -11.99 15.31
N ARG A 220 -4.59 -12.19 14.85
CA ARG A 220 -3.66 -11.11 14.55
C ARG A 220 -4.06 -10.42 13.25
N VAL A 221 -4.09 -9.07 13.28
CA VAL A 221 -4.36 -8.23 12.12
C VAL A 221 -3.18 -7.33 11.87
N VAL A 222 -2.71 -7.30 10.63
CA VAL A 222 -1.62 -6.42 10.20
C VAL A 222 -2.06 -5.59 8.99
N VAL A 223 -1.62 -4.34 8.95
CA VAL A 223 -1.80 -3.52 7.74
C VAL A 223 -0.69 -3.84 6.75
N ILE A 224 -1.07 -4.08 5.50
CA ILE A 224 -0.13 -4.39 4.42
C ILE A 224 0.33 -3.12 3.73
N GLU A 225 -0.62 -2.32 3.24
CA GLU A 225 -0.33 -1.08 2.54
C GLU A 225 -1.55 -0.15 2.49
N ILE A 226 -1.28 1.10 2.17
CA ILE A 226 -2.28 2.08 1.76
C ILE A 226 -2.04 2.47 0.31
N ASN A 227 -3.12 2.52 -0.46
CA ASN A 227 -3.12 3.03 -1.82
C ASN A 227 -3.85 4.38 -1.84
N PRO A 228 -3.14 5.54 -1.81
CA PRO A 228 -3.77 6.86 -1.70
C PRO A 228 -4.39 7.32 -3.03
N ARG A 229 -5.18 6.46 -3.64
CA ARG A 229 -5.79 6.62 -4.95
C ARG A 229 -6.99 5.70 -5.11
N THR A 230 -7.83 5.98 -6.10
CA THR A 230 -8.82 5.00 -6.56
C THR A 230 -8.12 3.84 -7.26
N SER A 231 -8.67 2.66 -7.10
CA SER A 231 -8.16 1.39 -7.59
C SER A 231 -9.20 0.64 -8.40
N ARG A 232 -8.87 -0.57 -8.84
CA ARG A 232 -9.86 -1.48 -9.45
C ARG A 232 -10.93 -1.89 -8.44
N SER A 233 -10.55 -2.12 -7.20
CA SER A 233 -11.49 -2.41 -6.10
C SER A 233 -12.43 -1.23 -5.84
N SER A 234 -11.97 0.02 -5.94
CA SER A 234 -12.84 1.20 -5.83
C SER A 234 -13.93 1.22 -6.90
N ALA A 235 -13.62 0.83 -8.13
CA ALA A 235 -14.61 0.74 -9.21
C ALA A 235 -15.65 -0.36 -8.96
N LEU A 236 -15.21 -1.52 -8.45
CA LEU A 236 -16.10 -2.61 -8.06
C LEU A 236 -16.97 -2.22 -6.86
N ALA A 237 -16.36 -1.63 -5.83
CA ALA A 237 -17.05 -1.14 -4.64
C ALA A 237 -18.12 -0.10 -5.00
N SER A 238 -17.81 0.83 -5.91
CA SER A 238 -18.78 1.82 -6.40
C SER A 238 -20.00 1.15 -7.06
N LYS A 239 -19.79 0.08 -7.83
CA LYS A 239 -20.89 -0.67 -8.44
C LYS A 239 -21.67 -1.49 -7.40
N ALA A 240 -20.99 -2.11 -6.46
CA ALA A 240 -21.63 -2.96 -5.44
C ALA A 240 -22.46 -2.15 -4.45
N THR A 241 -22.01 -0.98 -4.06
CA THR A 241 -22.65 -0.12 -3.04
C THR A 241 -23.56 0.95 -3.65
N GLY A 242 -23.40 1.28 -4.92
CA GLY A 242 -24.05 2.43 -5.55
C GLY A 242 -23.44 3.79 -5.15
N PHE A 243 -22.35 3.79 -4.36
CA PHE A 243 -21.68 5.02 -3.94
C PHE A 243 -20.54 5.39 -4.92
N PRO A 244 -20.55 6.57 -5.53
CA PRO A 244 -19.50 6.99 -6.46
C PRO A 244 -18.24 7.41 -5.68
N ILE A 245 -17.19 6.59 -5.70
CA ILE A 245 -15.92 6.87 -5.00
C ILE A 245 -15.06 7.88 -5.79
N ALA A 246 -15.15 7.84 -7.12
CA ALA A 246 -14.42 8.72 -8.03
C ALA A 246 -15.16 10.03 -8.33
#